data_ffff73ac01f980838aea2e19ef865e7b
#
_entry.id   ffff73ac01f980838aea2e19ef865e7b
#
_cell.length_a   1.000
_cell.length_b   1.000
_cell.length_c   1.000
_cell.angle_alpha   90.00
_cell.angle_beta   90.00
_cell.angle_gamma   90.00
#
_symmetry.space_group_name_H-M   'P 1'
#
loop_
_entity.id
_entity.type
_entity.pdbx_description
1 polymer ?
#
loop_
_entity_poly.entity_id
_entity_poly.type
_entity_poly.pdbx_seq_one_letter_code
_entity_poly.pdbx_strand_id
1 'polypeptide(L)'
;MLYLFNNHKLNHKMKKHLLTSIFSLFLVFLTFAQNKSHWAEVKDNNFPLSKNSQRESFPKEFKVMQLDLNLLKQSLSVVPNRLKSKTSNVIISIPNTDGVLERFQIFEASNFEPELQAQFPEIRSYVGVGIDDKLAILRMSLDPNGIQAMIFRTDKRNEFIEPYSADGRIYAIFTSSRIKGKLPFTCSTQDQSLANRLSEKAGKQSETLRSSSSELLTFRLALSCVAEYSNYFGATNSSQVGLVLAAFNATMTRVNGVFEKDFTIHMNIIANTTNVIYYAAASDPYSPGATGAGGAWNAELQSTLTSVIGEANYDIGHLFGASGGGGNAGCIGCVCDSGKGSGFTSPANGIPSGDTFDIDYVAHEMGHQFGANHTFSHSNEGSGVNMEPGSGSTIMGYAGITSRDVQSNSDDYFHYASIFQVETNMESKTCPTRTSIANTDAPTVNAGLNYTIPKSTPFILTGTASDPNGVLTYCWEQIDNAGATQINANSAANVTKASGPNWRSYDPVSVPSRYFPRIQSIIANSATTAGLEINVEALSSVARTLNF
;
A
#
# COMPACT_ATOMS: atom_id res chain seq x y z
N MET A 1 0.95 -86.45 -18.12
CA MET A 1 -0.16 -85.54 -18.36
C MET A 1 -0.27 -84.54 -17.20
N LEU A 2 0.85 -83.91 -16.79
CA LEU A 2 0.90 -82.97 -15.62
C LEU A 2 1.81 -81.79 -15.82
N TYR A 3 2.17 -81.45 -17.05
CA TYR A 3 3.09 -80.32 -17.36
C TYR A 3 2.47 -79.16 -18.12
N LEU A 4 1.18 -79.18 -18.42
CA LEU A 4 0.53 -78.14 -19.24
C LEU A 4 -0.33 -77.12 -18.43
N PHE A 5 -0.57 -77.37 -17.14
CA PHE A 5 -1.41 -76.43 -16.35
C PHE A 5 -0.66 -75.34 -15.57
N ASN A 6 0.66 -75.42 -15.50
CA ASN A 6 1.43 -74.39 -14.76
C ASN A 6 1.83 -73.17 -15.57
N ASN A 7 1.84 -73.24 -16.91
CA ASN A 7 2.25 -72.09 -17.72
C ASN A 7 1.17 -71.00 -17.88
N HIS A 8 -0.12 -71.35 -17.75
CA HIS A 8 -1.19 -70.35 -17.83
C HIS A 8 -1.32 -69.47 -16.56
N LYS A 9 -0.95 -69.93 -15.40
CA LYS A 9 -1.00 -69.17 -14.15
C LYS A 9 0.17 -68.20 -14.02
N LEU A 10 1.35 -68.54 -14.55
CA LEU A 10 2.50 -67.64 -14.55
C LEU A 10 2.28 -66.45 -15.50
N ASN A 11 1.71 -66.69 -16.67
CA ASN A 11 1.41 -65.64 -17.64
C ASN A 11 0.37 -64.62 -17.15
N HIS A 12 -0.59 -65.04 -16.36
CA HIS A 12 -1.61 -64.13 -15.82
C HIS A 12 -1.09 -63.29 -14.64
N LYS A 13 -0.18 -63.77 -13.80
CA LYS A 13 0.50 -63.00 -12.77
C LYS A 13 1.49 -62.01 -13.37
N MET A 14 2.29 -62.40 -14.34
CA MET A 14 3.19 -61.51 -15.06
C MET A 14 2.46 -60.35 -15.79
N LYS A 15 1.32 -60.61 -16.46
CA LYS A 15 0.51 -59.57 -17.08
C LYS A 15 -0.08 -58.59 -16.07
N LYS A 16 -0.50 -59.06 -14.87
CA LYS A 16 -0.99 -58.16 -13.81
C LYS A 16 0.14 -57.28 -13.26
N HIS A 17 1.33 -57.80 -13.03
CA HIS A 17 2.47 -57.00 -12.55
C HIS A 17 2.97 -56.05 -13.64
N LEU A 18 2.93 -56.41 -14.91
CA LEU A 18 3.29 -55.52 -16.01
C LEU A 18 2.27 -54.39 -16.17
N LEU A 19 0.95 -54.66 -16.08
CA LEU A 19 -0.09 -53.64 -16.10
C LEU A 19 -0.01 -52.72 -14.89
N THR A 20 0.27 -53.23 -13.68
CA THR A 20 0.42 -52.41 -12.46
C THR A 20 1.67 -51.53 -12.55
N SER A 21 2.77 -52.07 -13.06
CA SER A 21 4.01 -51.30 -13.27
C SER A 21 3.84 -50.21 -14.35
N ILE A 22 3.12 -50.47 -15.44
CA ILE A 22 2.81 -49.47 -16.49
C ILE A 22 1.86 -48.39 -15.94
N PHE A 23 0.86 -48.76 -15.13
CA PHE A 23 -0.04 -47.80 -14.49
C PHE A 23 0.66 -46.95 -13.43
N SER A 24 1.59 -47.54 -12.65
CA SER A 24 2.44 -46.79 -11.71
C SER A 24 3.43 -45.86 -12.41
N LEU A 25 3.99 -46.26 -13.55
CA LEU A 25 4.83 -45.40 -14.39
C LEU A 25 4.04 -44.23 -14.97
N PHE A 26 2.79 -44.45 -15.43
CA PHE A 26 1.91 -43.40 -15.93
C PHE A 26 1.47 -42.42 -14.84
N LEU A 27 1.25 -42.87 -13.60
CA LEU A 27 0.97 -42.00 -12.45
C LEU A 27 2.20 -41.16 -12.05
N VAL A 28 3.41 -41.68 -12.19
CA VAL A 28 4.66 -40.94 -11.94
C VAL A 28 4.92 -39.89 -13.02
N PHE A 29 4.55 -40.17 -14.28
CA PHE A 29 4.64 -39.16 -15.37
C PHE A 29 3.60 -38.04 -15.25
N LEU A 30 2.47 -38.26 -14.56
CA LEU A 30 1.48 -37.21 -14.32
C LEU A 30 1.88 -36.24 -13.20
N THR A 31 2.88 -36.58 -12.38
CA THR A 31 3.39 -35.70 -11.31
C THR A 31 4.53 -34.79 -11.76
N PHE A 32 5.09 -34.96 -12.95
CA PHE A 32 6.08 -34.06 -13.56
C PHE A 32 5.49 -33.28 -14.74
N ALA A 33 4.24 -32.81 -14.64
CA ALA A 33 3.89 -31.60 -15.34
C ALA A 33 4.71 -30.47 -14.67
N GLN A 34 5.92 -30.22 -15.17
CA GLN A 34 6.66 -29.00 -14.84
C GLN A 34 5.71 -27.85 -15.13
N ASN A 35 5.11 -27.26 -14.09
CA ASN A 35 4.41 -26.01 -14.24
C ASN A 35 5.42 -25.03 -14.86
N LYS A 36 5.25 -24.73 -16.13
CA LYS A 36 6.12 -23.81 -16.85
C LYS A 36 6.14 -22.52 -16.03
N SER A 37 7.29 -22.11 -15.55
CA SER A 37 7.41 -20.88 -14.78
C SER A 37 6.97 -19.70 -15.64
N HIS A 38 6.20 -18.78 -15.07
CA HIS A 38 5.85 -17.50 -15.70
C HIS A 38 7.08 -16.61 -15.86
N TRP A 39 8.13 -16.83 -15.08
CA TRP A 39 9.32 -15.99 -14.98
C TRP A 39 10.57 -16.74 -15.43
N ALA A 40 11.47 -16.01 -16.08
CA ALA A 40 12.77 -16.48 -16.50
C ALA A 40 13.83 -15.41 -16.28
N GLU A 41 15.10 -15.82 -16.17
CA GLU A 41 16.22 -14.89 -16.18
C GLU A 41 16.33 -14.18 -17.53
N VAL A 42 16.75 -12.91 -17.49
CA VAL A 42 16.99 -12.10 -18.69
C VAL A 42 18.29 -12.56 -19.34
N LYS A 43 18.22 -13.00 -20.61
CA LYS A 43 19.36 -13.49 -21.38
C LYS A 43 20.01 -12.44 -22.27
N ASP A 44 19.21 -11.45 -22.70
CA ASP A 44 19.66 -10.37 -23.57
C ASP A 44 19.34 -9.03 -22.92
N ASN A 45 20.32 -8.19 -22.75
CA ASN A 45 20.19 -6.86 -22.15
C ASN A 45 19.94 -5.74 -23.18
N ASN A 46 19.77 -6.09 -24.47
CA ASN A 46 19.51 -5.12 -25.52
C ASN A 46 18.02 -4.97 -25.80
N PHE A 47 17.33 -4.16 -25.01
CA PHE A 47 15.91 -3.84 -25.18
C PHE A 47 15.67 -2.35 -24.87
N PRO A 48 14.67 -1.71 -25.50
CA PRO A 48 14.31 -0.34 -25.20
C PRO A 48 13.67 -0.26 -23.80
N LEU A 49 14.07 0.77 -23.04
CA LEU A 49 13.54 1.00 -21.70
C LEU A 49 12.12 1.55 -21.74
N SER A 50 11.31 1.19 -20.77
CA SER A 50 10.00 1.77 -20.57
C SER A 50 10.12 3.25 -20.15
N LYS A 51 9.10 4.05 -20.44
CA LYS A 51 9.06 5.45 -20.01
C LYS A 51 9.11 5.57 -18.47
N ASN A 52 8.43 4.67 -17.77
CA ASN A 52 8.41 4.65 -16.32
C ASN A 52 9.77 4.30 -15.69
N SER A 53 10.56 3.41 -16.32
CA SER A 53 11.88 3.05 -15.80
C SER A 53 12.93 4.17 -15.94
N GLN A 54 12.62 5.24 -16.67
CA GLN A 54 13.48 6.41 -16.84
C GLN A 54 13.14 7.54 -15.86
N ARG A 55 12.17 7.36 -14.95
CA ARG A 55 11.82 8.36 -13.96
C ARG A 55 12.93 8.57 -12.92
N GLU A 56 13.08 9.78 -12.40
CA GLU A 56 14.09 10.10 -11.37
C GLU A 56 13.90 9.32 -10.07
N SER A 57 12.67 8.89 -9.76
CA SER A 57 12.36 8.03 -8.62
C SER A 57 12.65 6.55 -8.86
N PHE A 58 13.05 6.15 -10.08
CA PHE A 58 13.36 4.75 -10.33
C PHE A 58 14.59 4.32 -9.53
N PRO A 59 14.53 3.19 -8.81
CA PRO A 59 15.61 2.77 -7.91
C PRO A 59 16.90 2.48 -8.66
N LYS A 60 18.04 2.67 -7.99
CA LYS A 60 19.37 2.35 -8.55
C LYS A 60 19.69 0.87 -8.45
N GLU A 61 19.11 0.19 -7.46
CA GLU A 61 19.32 -1.23 -7.20
C GLU A 61 18.01 -1.98 -7.45
N PHE A 62 18.03 -2.90 -8.37
CA PHE A 62 16.89 -3.73 -8.76
C PHE A 62 17.35 -5.01 -9.43
N LYS A 63 16.51 -6.04 -9.36
CA LYS A 63 16.66 -7.27 -10.12
C LYS A 63 15.79 -7.19 -11.38
N VAL A 64 16.27 -7.72 -12.51
CA VAL A 64 15.45 -7.84 -13.72
C VAL A 64 15.10 -9.28 -14.02
N MET A 65 13.83 -9.50 -14.41
CA MET A 65 13.35 -10.81 -14.84
C MET A 65 12.41 -10.66 -16.03
N GLN A 66 12.34 -11.71 -16.87
CA GLN A 66 11.44 -11.78 -18.00
C GLN A 66 10.15 -12.50 -17.63
N LEU A 67 9.00 -11.93 -17.98
CA LEU A 67 7.67 -12.49 -17.78
C LEU A 67 7.09 -13.05 -19.08
N ASP A 68 6.55 -14.27 -19.04
CA ASP A 68 5.60 -14.78 -20.02
C ASP A 68 4.20 -14.31 -19.65
N LEU A 69 3.82 -13.12 -20.15
CA LEU A 69 2.54 -12.48 -19.83
C LEU A 69 1.33 -13.31 -20.30
N ASN A 70 1.46 -14.01 -21.43
CA ASN A 70 0.36 -14.84 -21.96
C ASN A 70 0.11 -16.05 -21.06
N LEU A 71 1.18 -16.71 -20.59
CA LEU A 71 1.07 -17.81 -19.67
C LEU A 71 0.46 -17.34 -18.32
N LEU A 72 0.87 -16.16 -17.83
CA LEU A 72 0.29 -15.58 -16.63
C LEU A 72 -1.19 -15.27 -16.80
N LYS A 73 -1.60 -14.62 -17.89
CA LYS A 73 -3.01 -14.34 -18.22
C LYS A 73 -3.84 -15.62 -18.27
N GLN A 74 -3.31 -16.69 -18.85
CA GLN A 74 -3.97 -17.99 -18.89
C GLN A 74 -4.17 -18.57 -17.47
N SER A 75 -3.15 -18.50 -16.62
CA SER A 75 -3.24 -18.97 -15.23
C SER A 75 -4.26 -18.16 -14.41
N LEU A 76 -4.35 -16.84 -14.65
CA LEU A 76 -5.25 -15.93 -13.93
C LEU A 76 -6.70 -16.00 -14.44
N SER A 77 -6.98 -16.60 -15.60
CA SER A 77 -8.33 -16.62 -16.20
C SER A 77 -9.39 -17.34 -15.36
N VAL A 78 -8.98 -18.20 -14.44
CA VAL A 78 -9.87 -19.01 -13.58
C VAL A 78 -9.82 -18.60 -12.10
N VAL A 79 -9.21 -17.45 -11.79
CA VAL A 79 -9.07 -16.94 -10.43
C VAL A 79 -10.44 -16.55 -9.87
N PRO A 80 -10.85 -17.06 -8.70
CA PRO A 80 -12.12 -16.68 -8.09
C PRO A 80 -12.07 -15.26 -7.50
N ASN A 81 -13.20 -14.59 -7.48
CA ASN A 81 -13.36 -13.32 -6.77
C ASN A 81 -13.31 -13.56 -5.25
N ARG A 82 -12.50 -12.78 -4.52
CA ARG A 82 -12.25 -12.92 -3.08
C ARG A 82 -13.50 -12.77 -2.20
N LEU A 83 -14.50 -12.00 -2.64
CA LEU A 83 -15.73 -11.80 -1.88
C LEU A 83 -16.74 -12.95 -2.13
N LYS A 84 -16.55 -13.73 -3.19
CA LYS A 84 -17.43 -14.85 -3.56
C LYS A 84 -16.86 -16.22 -3.17
N SER A 85 -15.54 -16.31 -2.93
CA SER A 85 -14.89 -17.58 -2.56
C SER A 85 -13.85 -17.37 -1.47
N LYS A 86 -13.88 -18.24 -0.46
CA LYS A 86 -12.88 -18.28 0.62
C LYS A 86 -11.61 -19.05 0.23
N THR A 87 -11.63 -19.78 -0.87
CA THR A 87 -10.51 -20.61 -1.34
C THR A 87 -10.24 -20.37 -2.82
N SER A 88 -8.97 -20.44 -3.20
CA SER A 88 -8.53 -20.43 -4.59
C SER A 88 -7.56 -21.59 -4.83
N ASN A 89 -7.70 -22.27 -5.95
CA ASN A 89 -6.72 -23.27 -6.38
C ASN A 89 -5.64 -22.68 -7.31
N VAL A 90 -5.71 -21.39 -7.59
CA VAL A 90 -4.75 -20.72 -8.45
C VAL A 90 -3.56 -20.25 -7.63
N ILE A 91 -2.40 -20.81 -7.97
CA ILE A 91 -1.12 -20.46 -7.35
C ILE A 91 -0.21 -19.96 -8.47
N ILE A 92 0.37 -18.78 -8.29
CA ILE A 92 1.41 -18.26 -9.15
C ILE A 92 2.70 -18.04 -8.36
N SER A 93 3.82 -18.02 -9.08
CA SER A 93 5.12 -17.66 -8.50
C SER A 93 5.51 -16.25 -8.92
N ILE A 94 5.96 -15.43 -7.97
CA ILE A 94 6.37 -14.05 -8.15
C ILE A 94 7.81 -13.90 -7.65
N PRO A 95 8.72 -13.25 -8.40
CA PRO A 95 10.10 -13.03 -7.95
C PRO A 95 10.17 -11.97 -6.85
N ASN A 96 11.04 -12.21 -5.87
CA ASN A 96 11.47 -11.22 -4.89
C ASN A 96 12.69 -10.43 -5.38
N THR A 97 13.20 -9.50 -4.58
CA THR A 97 14.36 -8.66 -4.91
C THR A 97 15.67 -9.44 -5.12
N ASP A 98 15.76 -10.68 -4.64
CA ASP A 98 16.89 -11.58 -4.89
C ASP A 98 16.70 -12.40 -6.19
N GLY A 99 15.53 -12.32 -6.83
CA GLY A 99 15.14 -13.10 -8.00
C GLY A 99 14.63 -14.51 -7.66
N VAL A 100 14.40 -14.80 -6.38
CA VAL A 100 13.82 -16.07 -5.93
C VAL A 100 12.32 -16.03 -6.16
N LEU A 101 11.78 -17.11 -6.73
CA LEU A 101 10.35 -17.24 -6.99
C LEU A 101 9.63 -17.71 -5.73
N GLU A 102 8.70 -16.91 -5.24
CA GLU A 102 7.84 -17.19 -4.09
C GLU A 102 6.40 -17.42 -4.56
N ARG A 103 5.71 -18.39 -3.97
CA ARG A 103 4.36 -18.81 -4.36
C ARG A 103 3.30 -18.02 -3.61
N PHE A 104 2.26 -17.62 -4.34
CA PHE A 104 1.09 -16.93 -3.82
C PHE A 104 -0.20 -17.60 -4.27
N GLN A 105 -1.15 -17.77 -3.36
CA GLN A 105 -2.53 -18.16 -3.66
C GLN A 105 -3.31 -16.90 -4.05
N ILE A 106 -3.90 -16.88 -5.25
CA ILE A 106 -4.43 -15.66 -5.87
C ILE A 106 -5.95 -15.61 -5.86
N PHE A 107 -6.47 -14.42 -5.57
CA PHE A 107 -7.88 -14.05 -5.70
C PHE A 107 -8.02 -12.78 -6.52
N GLU A 108 -9.11 -12.66 -7.26
CA GLU A 108 -9.46 -11.39 -7.91
C GLU A 108 -9.98 -10.40 -6.86
N ALA A 109 -9.47 -9.18 -6.91
CA ALA A 109 -9.83 -8.06 -6.04
C ALA A 109 -10.00 -6.81 -6.91
N SER A 110 -11.11 -6.73 -7.66
CA SER A 110 -11.37 -5.63 -8.60
C SER A 110 -11.38 -4.28 -7.90
N ASN A 111 -10.76 -3.28 -8.52
CA ASN A 111 -10.85 -1.87 -8.15
C ASN A 111 -11.96 -1.14 -8.94
N PHE A 112 -12.70 -1.84 -9.79
CA PHE A 112 -13.78 -1.29 -10.61
C PHE A 112 -15.13 -1.75 -10.08
N GLU A 113 -16.13 -0.88 -10.18
CA GLU A 113 -17.51 -1.33 -10.07
C GLU A 113 -17.83 -2.40 -11.13
N PRO A 114 -18.79 -3.31 -10.88
CA PRO A 114 -19.07 -4.42 -11.77
C PRO A 114 -19.35 -4.01 -13.22
N GLU A 115 -20.02 -2.89 -13.42
CA GLU A 115 -20.38 -2.37 -14.75
C GLU A 115 -19.14 -1.87 -15.50
N LEU A 116 -18.19 -1.21 -14.82
CA LEU A 116 -16.92 -0.79 -15.41
C LEU A 116 -16.04 -2.00 -15.70
N GLN A 117 -15.99 -2.96 -14.78
CA GLN A 117 -15.24 -4.20 -14.96
C GLN A 117 -15.75 -5.02 -16.15
N ALA A 118 -17.07 -5.00 -16.41
CA ALA A 118 -17.67 -5.66 -17.56
C ALA A 118 -17.33 -4.99 -18.90
N GLN A 119 -17.14 -3.67 -18.90
CA GLN A 119 -16.73 -2.89 -20.08
C GLN A 119 -15.23 -3.08 -20.40
N PHE A 120 -14.39 -3.27 -19.38
CA PHE A 120 -12.94 -3.41 -19.51
C PHE A 120 -12.47 -4.71 -18.84
N PRO A 121 -12.86 -5.87 -19.38
CA PRO A 121 -12.59 -7.17 -18.75
C PRO A 121 -11.11 -7.56 -18.73
N GLU A 122 -10.27 -6.90 -19.53
CA GLU A 122 -8.83 -7.12 -19.61
C GLU A 122 -8.02 -6.34 -18.56
N ILE A 123 -8.64 -5.37 -17.89
CA ILE A 123 -8.01 -4.60 -16.79
C ILE A 123 -8.46 -5.21 -15.48
N ARG A 124 -7.53 -5.80 -14.73
CA ARG A 124 -7.82 -6.57 -13.53
C ARG A 124 -6.91 -6.22 -12.37
N SER A 125 -7.34 -6.53 -11.16
CA SER A 125 -6.50 -6.50 -9.97
C SER A 125 -6.71 -7.73 -9.11
N TYR A 126 -5.63 -8.11 -8.42
CA TYR A 126 -5.54 -9.36 -7.67
C TYR A 126 -4.92 -9.12 -6.30
N VAL A 127 -5.33 -9.93 -5.33
CA VAL A 127 -4.65 -10.12 -4.06
C VAL A 127 -4.08 -11.53 -4.01
N GLY A 128 -2.87 -11.65 -3.50
CA GLY A 128 -2.20 -12.94 -3.29
C GLY A 128 -1.82 -13.11 -1.83
N VAL A 129 -2.08 -14.30 -1.28
CA VAL A 129 -1.63 -14.69 0.05
C VAL A 129 -0.39 -15.57 -0.11
N GLY A 130 0.70 -15.21 0.56
CA GLY A 130 1.95 -15.94 0.48
C GLY A 130 1.84 -17.38 1.01
N ILE A 131 2.44 -18.32 0.29
CA ILE A 131 2.53 -19.73 0.67
C ILE A 131 3.88 -20.02 1.30
N ASP A 132 4.93 -19.51 0.70
CA ASP A 132 6.32 -19.69 1.15
C ASP A 132 6.66 -18.70 2.30
N ASP A 133 6.19 -17.47 2.18
CA ASP A 133 6.17 -16.46 3.25
C ASP A 133 4.71 -16.15 3.60
N LYS A 134 4.22 -16.70 4.70
CA LYS A 134 2.80 -16.58 5.12
C LYS A 134 2.39 -15.17 5.53
N LEU A 135 3.36 -14.29 5.79
CA LEU A 135 3.13 -12.89 6.13
C LEU A 135 3.15 -11.97 4.90
N ALA A 136 3.57 -12.51 3.75
CA ALA A 136 3.59 -11.76 2.51
C ALA A 136 2.19 -11.63 1.89
N ILE A 137 1.83 -10.42 1.49
CA ILE A 137 0.58 -10.12 0.77
C ILE A 137 0.92 -9.43 -0.55
N LEU A 138 0.54 -10.05 -1.65
CA LEU A 138 0.69 -9.51 -3.00
C LEU A 138 -0.52 -8.64 -3.36
N ARG A 139 -0.26 -7.48 -3.96
CA ARG A 139 -1.23 -6.66 -4.70
C ARG A 139 -0.74 -6.51 -6.13
N MET A 140 -1.51 -6.93 -7.10
CA MET A 140 -1.09 -6.97 -8.49
C MET A 140 -2.19 -6.48 -9.42
N SER A 141 -1.88 -5.47 -10.24
CA SER A 141 -2.70 -5.05 -11.37
C SER A 141 -2.24 -5.80 -12.64
N LEU A 142 -3.17 -6.05 -13.53
CA LEU A 142 -2.95 -6.63 -14.85
C LEU A 142 -3.73 -5.83 -15.88
N ASP A 143 -3.08 -5.50 -16.99
CA ASP A 143 -3.70 -4.88 -18.16
C ASP A 143 -3.16 -5.53 -19.47
N PRO A 144 -3.60 -5.09 -20.66
CA PRO A 144 -3.07 -5.62 -21.91
C PRO A 144 -1.56 -5.51 -22.06
N ASN A 145 -0.91 -4.51 -21.45
CA ASN A 145 0.51 -4.20 -21.63
C ASN A 145 1.41 -4.88 -20.59
N GLY A 146 0.84 -5.35 -19.46
CA GLY A 146 1.65 -6.02 -18.45
C GLY A 146 1.02 -6.05 -17.07
N ILE A 147 1.90 -6.13 -16.06
CA ILE A 147 1.52 -6.11 -14.66
C ILE A 147 2.27 -4.99 -13.92
N GLN A 148 1.69 -4.56 -12.81
CA GLN A 148 2.41 -3.87 -11.75
C GLN A 148 2.05 -4.54 -10.42
N ALA A 149 3.01 -4.66 -9.52
CA ALA A 149 2.76 -5.31 -8.26
C ALA A 149 3.46 -4.61 -7.10
N MET A 150 2.90 -4.80 -5.92
CA MET A 150 3.47 -4.48 -4.63
C MET A 150 3.31 -5.70 -3.73
N ILE A 151 4.36 -6.05 -2.99
CA ILE A 151 4.34 -7.14 -2.04
C ILE A 151 4.60 -6.55 -0.65
N PHE A 152 3.60 -6.58 0.20
CA PHE A 152 3.77 -6.26 1.61
C PHE A 152 4.59 -7.34 2.28
N ARG A 153 5.59 -6.91 3.06
CA ARG A 153 6.52 -7.78 3.78
C ARG A 153 6.49 -7.51 5.27
N THR A 154 6.97 -8.47 6.03
CA THR A 154 7.23 -8.37 7.47
C THR A 154 8.70 -8.64 7.72
N ASP A 155 9.32 -7.95 8.67
CA ASP A 155 10.75 -8.03 9.00
C ASP A 155 11.70 -7.52 7.89
N LYS A 156 11.17 -7.04 6.77
CA LYS A 156 11.92 -6.43 5.65
C LYS A 156 11.05 -5.42 4.90
N ARG A 157 11.67 -4.62 4.04
CA ARG A 157 10.97 -3.62 3.22
C ARG A 157 10.04 -4.26 2.20
N ASN A 158 8.96 -3.55 1.87
CA ASN A 158 8.04 -3.92 0.80
C ASN A 158 8.74 -3.92 -0.57
N GLU A 159 8.26 -4.77 -1.47
CA GLU A 159 8.85 -4.97 -2.79
C GLU A 159 7.88 -4.54 -3.89
N PHE A 160 8.41 -3.99 -4.97
CA PHE A 160 7.66 -3.52 -6.13
C PHE A 160 8.13 -4.24 -7.39
N ILE A 161 7.18 -4.49 -8.30
CA ILE A 161 7.45 -5.06 -9.63
C ILE A 161 6.80 -4.17 -10.67
N GLU A 162 7.62 -3.68 -11.61
CA GLU A 162 7.15 -2.76 -12.66
C GLU A 162 7.77 -3.09 -14.03
N PRO A 163 7.08 -2.77 -15.15
CA PRO A 163 7.63 -2.94 -16.48
C PRO A 163 8.94 -2.12 -16.65
N TYR A 164 10.03 -2.82 -16.97
CA TYR A 164 11.34 -2.21 -17.21
C TYR A 164 11.59 -1.97 -18.70
N SER A 165 11.21 -2.93 -19.57
CA SER A 165 11.29 -2.77 -21.02
C SER A 165 10.01 -2.15 -21.59
N ALA A 166 10.15 -1.42 -22.69
CA ALA A 166 9.04 -0.76 -23.38
C ALA A 166 8.03 -1.75 -24.00
N ASP A 167 8.45 -2.99 -24.26
CA ASP A 167 7.60 -4.05 -24.78
C ASP A 167 6.87 -4.87 -23.69
N GLY A 168 7.03 -4.48 -22.42
CA GLY A 168 6.36 -5.10 -21.28
C GLY A 168 6.80 -6.54 -20.98
N ARG A 169 7.94 -7.01 -21.51
CA ARG A 169 8.44 -8.37 -21.26
C ARG A 169 9.41 -8.45 -20.09
N ILE A 170 10.20 -7.42 -19.86
CA ILE A 170 11.20 -7.37 -18.79
C ILE A 170 10.67 -6.48 -17.68
N TYR A 171 10.81 -6.96 -16.45
CA TYR A 171 10.35 -6.31 -15.22
C TYR A 171 11.51 -6.04 -14.29
N ALA A 172 11.45 -4.91 -13.58
CA ALA A 172 12.33 -4.61 -12.46
C ALA A 172 11.63 -4.97 -11.15
N ILE A 173 12.37 -5.60 -10.25
CA ILE A 173 11.96 -5.97 -8.89
C ILE A 173 12.85 -5.18 -7.93
N PHE A 174 12.25 -4.38 -7.04
CA PHE A 174 12.98 -3.45 -6.19
C PHE A 174 12.24 -3.13 -4.90
N THR A 175 12.92 -2.51 -3.94
CA THR A 175 12.30 -1.83 -2.79
C THR A 175 12.17 -0.34 -3.07
N SER A 176 11.20 0.33 -2.46
CA SER A 176 10.97 1.76 -2.65
C SER A 176 12.24 2.58 -2.37
N SER A 177 12.50 3.55 -3.24
CA SER A 177 13.65 4.43 -3.14
C SER A 177 13.31 5.80 -3.73
N ARG A 178 13.59 6.86 -2.96
CA ARG A 178 13.40 8.24 -3.39
C ARG A 178 14.70 9.01 -3.26
N ILE A 179 15.02 9.81 -4.28
CA ILE A 179 16.14 10.75 -4.20
C ILE A 179 15.63 12.05 -3.61
N LYS A 180 16.12 12.39 -2.41
CA LYS A 180 15.76 13.63 -1.73
C LYS A 180 15.91 14.86 -2.63
N GLY A 181 14.92 15.76 -2.60
CA GLY A 181 14.92 17.02 -3.31
C GLY A 181 14.72 16.94 -4.82
N LYS A 182 14.60 15.73 -5.39
CA LYS A 182 14.35 15.53 -6.83
C LYS A 182 12.87 15.46 -7.20
N LEU A 183 12.04 15.18 -6.24
CA LEU A 183 10.59 15.03 -6.40
C LEU A 183 9.88 15.94 -5.40
N PRO A 184 9.90 17.25 -5.61
CA PRO A 184 9.19 18.18 -4.73
C PRO A 184 7.69 17.87 -4.76
N PHE A 185 7.10 17.79 -3.58
CA PHE A 185 5.68 17.65 -3.38
C PHE A 185 5.28 18.56 -2.23
N THR A 186 4.17 19.25 -2.36
CA THR A 186 3.62 20.10 -1.32
C THR A 186 2.18 19.70 -1.06
N CYS A 187 1.89 19.10 0.08
CA CYS A 187 0.52 18.96 0.55
C CYS A 187 0.07 20.33 1.08
N SER A 188 -1.02 20.83 0.56
CA SER A 188 -1.64 22.10 0.97
C SER A 188 -2.93 21.89 1.77
N THR A 189 -3.22 20.64 2.18
CA THR A 189 -4.31 20.29 3.08
C THR A 189 -4.05 20.91 4.45
N GLN A 190 -5.03 21.62 4.99
CA GLN A 190 -4.92 22.24 6.30
C GLN A 190 -5.39 21.27 7.37
N ASP A 191 -4.54 20.97 8.35
CA ASP A 191 -4.87 20.13 9.48
C ASP A 191 -6.06 20.69 10.28
N GLN A 192 -6.91 19.80 10.75
CA GLN A 192 -8.06 20.13 11.57
C GLN A 192 -7.91 19.53 12.97
N SER A 193 -8.24 20.32 14.00
CA SER A 193 -8.21 19.85 15.36
C SER A 193 -9.32 18.81 15.63
N LEU A 194 -8.96 17.54 15.53
CA LEU A 194 -9.74 16.41 16.08
C LEU A 194 -9.26 16.08 17.52
N ALA A 195 -8.45 16.96 18.08
CA ALA A 195 -7.65 16.76 19.30
C ALA A 195 -8.42 16.33 20.54
N ASN A 196 -9.70 16.72 20.67
CA ASN A 196 -10.43 16.46 21.90
C ASN A 196 -10.81 14.98 22.09
N ARG A 197 -10.93 14.21 21.02
CA ARG A 197 -11.33 12.78 21.11
C ARG A 197 -10.17 11.83 21.36
N LEU A 198 -8.97 12.12 20.83
CA LEU A 198 -7.77 11.30 21.06
C LEU A 198 -7.29 11.37 22.51
N SER A 199 -7.25 12.57 23.09
CA SER A 199 -6.83 12.77 24.49
C SER A 199 -7.85 12.20 25.48
N GLU A 200 -9.14 12.24 25.17
CA GLU A 200 -10.21 11.67 26.00
C GLU A 200 -10.18 10.12 25.98
N LYS A 201 -9.88 9.50 24.83
CA LYS A 201 -9.82 8.03 24.73
C LYS A 201 -8.48 7.46 25.23
N ALA A 202 -7.35 8.13 24.99
CA ALA A 202 -6.06 7.71 25.54
C ALA A 202 -6.01 7.75 27.08
N GLY A 203 -6.85 8.56 27.71
CA GLY A 203 -7.02 8.58 29.17
C GLY A 203 -7.93 7.49 29.74
N LYS A 204 -8.67 6.80 28.90
CA LYS A 204 -9.56 5.70 29.30
C LYS A 204 -8.94 4.36 28.94
N GLN A 205 -8.15 3.83 29.83
CA GLN A 205 -7.36 2.59 29.73
C GLN A 205 -8.18 1.30 29.53
N SER A 206 -9.44 1.36 29.11
CA SER A 206 -10.34 0.21 29.10
C SER A 206 -11.34 0.14 27.93
N GLU A 207 -11.32 1.02 26.97
CA GLU A 207 -12.11 0.79 25.78
C GLU A 207 -11.24 0.08 24.75
N THR A 208 -11.55 -1.17 24.49
CA THR A 208 -11.15 -1.90 23.29
C THR A 208 -11.31 -0.95 22.12
N LEU A 209 -10.20 -0.44 21.61
CA LEU A 209 -10.17 0.21 20.32
C LEU A 209 -10.79 -0.82 19.38
N ARG A 210 -11.92 -0.48 18.80
CA ARG A 210 -12.54 -1.32 17.78
C ARG A 210 -11.58 -1.30 16.60
N SER A 211 -10.65 -2.24 16.57
CA SER A 211 -10.16 -2.68 15.30
C SER A 211 -11.40 -3.04 14.50
N SER A 212 -11.46 -2.53 13.31
CA SER A 212 -12.60 -2.57 12.43
C SER A 212 -13.41 -3.84 12.57
N SER A 213 -14.64 -3.65 12.70
CA SER A 213 -15.77 -4.53 12.74
C SER A 213 -15.76 -5.65 11.71
N SER A 214 -14.85 -6.59 11.61
CA SER A 214 -15.00 -7.79 10.75
C SER A 214 -15.60 -7.52 9.34
N GLU A 215 -15.55 -6.26 8.88
CA GLU A 215 -16.21 -5.77 7.67
C GLU A 215 -15.22 -5.01 6.79
N LEU A 216 -15.25 -5.29 5.51
CA LEU A 216 -14.64 -4.44 4.48
C LEU A 216 -15.60 -3.31 4.14
N LEU A 217 -15.14 -2.08 4.26
CA LEU A 217 -15.89 -0.88 3.86
C LEU A 217 -15.55 -0.55 2.41
N THR A 218 -16.50 -0.68 1.50
CA THR A 218 -16.28 -0.38 0.07
C THR A 218 -16.95 0.94 -0.29
N PHE A 219 -16.14 1.88 -0.81
CA PHE A 219 -16.56 3.22 -1.22
C PHE A 219 -16.56 3.35 -2.75
N ARG A 220 -17.47 4.17 -3.28
CA ARG A 220 -17.56 4.52 -4.70
C ARG A 220 -16.65 5.71 -4.98
N LEU A 221 -15.58 5.49 -5.77
CA LEU A 221 -14.58 6.50 -6.12
C LEU A 221 -14.87 7.09 -7.51
N ALA A 222 -15.17 8.38 -7.57
CA ALA A 222 -15.17 9.17 -8.80
C ALA A 222 -13.75 9.67 -9.06
N LEU A 223 -13.00 8.99 -9.92
CA LEU A 223 -11.61 9.34 -10.24
C LEU A 223 -11.56 10.08 -11.58
N SER A 224 -11.12 11.34 -11.54
CA SER A 224 -10.95 12.19 -12.71
C SER A 224 -9.46 12.39 -13.02
N CYS A 225 -9.14 12.92 -14.20
CA CYS A 225 -7.79 13.36 -14.50
C CYS A 225 -7.78 14.52 -15.50
N VAL A 226 -6.73 15.34 -15.42
CA VAL A 226 -6.42 16.37 -16.41
C VAL A 226 -5.97 15.74 -17.74
N ALA A 227 -6.05 16.48 -18.84
CA ALA A 227 -5.63 16.01 -20.15
C ALA A 227 -4.15 15.56 -20.20
N GLU A 228 -3.27 16.25 -19.48
CA GLU A 228 -1.84 15.93 -19.40
C GLU A 228 -1.59 14.55 -18.77
N TYR A 229 -2.42 14.14 -17.79
CA TYR A 229 -2.36 12.79 -17.23
C TYR A 229 -2.70 11.74 -18.29
N SER A 230 -3.82 11.92 -19.00
CA SER A 230 -4.23 11.02 -20.07
C SER A 230 -3.15 10.90 -21.15
N ASN A 231 -2.61 12.03 -21.58
CA ASN A 231 -1.57 12.12 -22.61
C ASN A 231 -0.24 11.47 -22.16
N TYR A 232 0.09 11.52 -20.87
CA TYR A 232 1.25 10.81 -20.34
C TYR A 232 1.17 9.32 -20.62
N PHE A 233 -0.01 8.72 -20.45
CA PHE A 233 -0.26 7.28 -20.72
C PHE A 233 -0.61 6.98 -22.19
N GLY A 234 -0.52 7.98 -23.08
CA GLY A 234 -0.71 7.81 -24.52
C GLY A 234 -2.16 7.94 -24.99
N ALA A 235 -3.08 8.32 -24.10
CA ALA A 235 -4.48 8.52 -24.46
C ALA A 235 -4.72 9.98 -24.86
N THR A 236 -5.07 10.21 -26.13
CA THR A 236 -5.33 11.54 -26.73
C THR A 236 -6.80 11.74 -27.13
N ASN A 237 -7.62 10.72 -26.96
CA ASN A 237 -9.06 10.75 -27.24
C ASN A 237 -9.79 9.60 -26.48
N SER A 238 -11.10 9.64 -26.46
CA SER A 238 -11.95 8.73 -25.69
C SER A 238 -11.86 7.25 -26.14
N SER A 239 -11.48 6.95 -27.38
CA SER A 239 -11.29 5.56 -27.81
C SER A 239 -10.10 4.87 -27.13
N GLN A 240 -9.23 5.65 -26.48
CA GLN A 240 -8.04 5.20 -25.77
C GLN A 240 -8.22 5.22 -24.24
N VAL A 241 -9.45 5.38 -23.75
CA VAL A 241 -9.77 5.46 -22.31
C VAL A 241 -9.22 4.28 -21.51
N GLY A 242 -9.13 3.09 -22.11
CA GLY A 242 -8.55 1.91 -21.48
C GLY A 242 -7.11 2.09 -21.00
N LEU A 243 -6.31 2.95 -21.64
CA LEU A 243 -4.95 3.28 -21.19
C LEU A 243 -4.96 4.05 -19.86
N VAL A 244 -5.91 4.99 -19.72
CA VAL A 244 -6.08 5.76 -18.48
C VAL A 244 -6.63 4.89 -17.36
N LEU A 245 -7.63 4.06 -17.67
CA LEU A 245 -8.20 3.11 -16.70
C LEU A 245 -7.18 2.08 -16.21
N ALA A 246 -6.28 1.63 -17.08
CA ALA A 246 -5.17 0.76 -16.68
C ALA A 246 -4.23 1.45 -15.69
N ALA A 247 -3.90 2.72 -15.92
CA ALA A 247 -3.09 3.52 -15.01
C ALA A 247 -3.82 3.76 -13.67
N PHE A 248 -5.09 4.13 -13.70
CA PHE A 248 -5.93 4.26 -12.49
C PHE A 248 -5.96 2.95 -11.69
N ASN A 249 -6.17 1.82 -12.39
CA ASN A 249 -6.19 0.51 -11.74
C ASN A 249 -4.84 0.15 -11.09
N ALA A 250 -3.72 0.49 -11.73
CA ALA A 250 -2.38 0.23 -11.17
C ALA A 250 -2.16 1.01 -9.87
N THR A 251 -2.42 2.32 -9.88
CA THR A 251 -2.33 3.17 -8.68
C THR A 251 -3.28 2.69 -7.59
N MET A 252 -4.57 2.47 -7.91
CA MET A 252 -5.55 2.05 -6.91
C MET A 252 -5.31 0.64 -6.38
N THR A 253 -4.63 -0.25 -7.10
CA THR A 253 -4.22 -1.55 -6.58
C THR A 253 -3.26 -1.42 -5.40
N ARG A 254 -2.32 -0.48 -5.45
CA ARG A 254 -1.37 -0.18 -4.37
C ARG A 254 -2.04 0.59 -3.23
N VAL A 255 -2.78 1.64 -3.56
CA VAL A 255 -3.51 2.47 -2.57
C VAL A 255 -4.51 1.62 -1.79
N ASN A 256 -5.37 0.87 -2.47
CA ASN A 256 -6.30 -0.07 -1.82
C ASN A 256 -5.56 -1.14 -1.01
N GLY A 257 -4.36 -1.54 -1.45
CA GLY A 257 -3.52 -2.46 -0.69
C GLY A 257 -3.20 -1.95 0.71
N VAL A 258 -2.77 -0.70 0.82
CA VAL A 258 -2.46 -0.05 2.10
C VAL A 258 -3.73 0.23 2.90
N PHE A 259 -4.77 0.79 2.26
CA PHE A 259 -6.03 1.13 2.92
C PHE A 259 -6.76 -0.09 3.47
N GLU A 260 -6.76 -1.21 2.76
CA GLU A 260 -7.34 -2.44 3.28
C GLU A 260 -6.56 -3.01 4.46
N LYS A 261 -5.22 -2.94 4.40
CA LYS A 261 -4.34 -3.43 5.45
C LYS A 261 -4.52 -2.66 6.76
N ASP A 262 -4.58 -1.33 6.67
CA ASP A 262 -4.55 -0.46 7.84
C ASP A 262 -5.95 -0.01 8.31
N PHE A 263 -6.94 0.11 7.40
CA PHE A 263 -8.28 0.64 7.71
C PHE A 263 -9.44 -0.30 7.37
N THR A 264 -9.20 -1.44 6.70
CA THR A 264 -10.24 -2.27 6.07
C THR A 264 -11.14 -1.50 5.09
N ILE A 265 -10.56 -0.54 4.38
CA ILE A 265 -11.24 0.31 3.38
C ILE A 265 -10.80 -0.11 1.98
N HIS A 266 -11.78 -0.25 1.07
CA HIS A 266 -11.58 -0.46 -0.35
C HIS A 266 -12.33 0.60 -1.16
N MET A 267 -11.73 1.09 -2.24
CA MET A 267 -12.33 2.07 -3.12
C MET A 267 -12.53 1.47 -4.51
N ASN A 268 -13.78 1.38 -4.96
CA ASN A 268 -14.13 0.97 -6.33
C ASN A 268 -14.33 2.19 -7.21
N ILE A 269 -13.61 2.26 -8.33
CA ILE A 269 -13.81 3.28 -9.36
C ILE A 269 -15.19 3.06 -9.99
N ILE A 270 -16.00 4.10 -10.00
CA ILE A 270 -17.39 4.08 -10.48
C ILE A 270 -17.46 3.86 -12.00
N ALA A 271 -18.58 3.29 -12.47
CA ALA A 271 -18.75 2.94 -13.87
C ALA A 271 -18.70 4.15 -14.81
N ASN A 272 -19.24 5.29 -14.39
CA ASN A 272 -19.29 6.51 -15.20
C ASN A 272 -18.08 7.45 -15.01
N THR A 273 -17.00 6.99 -14.37
CA THR A 273 -15.75 7.75 -14.24
C THR A 273 -15.17 8.16 -15.60
N THR A 274 -15.45 7.38 -16.65
CA THR A 274 -15.03 7.68 -18.03
C THR A 274 -15.54 9.02 -18.56
N ASN A 275 -16.61 9.57 -18.00
CA ASN A 275 -17.20 10.86 -18.37
C ASN A 275 -16.38 12.05 -17.83
N VAL A 276 -15.47 11.82 -16.90
CA VAL A 276 -14.61 12.84 -16.28
C VAL A 276 -13.11 12.59 -16.54
N ILE A 277 -12.80 11.80 -17.57
CA ILE A 277 -11.44 11.61 -18.10
C ILE A 277 -11.28 12.53 -19.31
N TYR A 278 -10.31 13.44 -19.26
CA TYR A 278 -10.08 14.45 -20.29
C TYR A 278 -8.81 14.14 -21.09
N TYR A 279 -8.78 14.57 -22.36
CA TYR A 279 -7.72 14.22 -23.32
C TYR A 279 -7.07 15.43 -24.00
N ALA A 280 -7.71 16.59 -23.95
CA ALA A 280 -7.25 17.83 -24.56
C ALA A 280 -7.41 18.99 -23.57
N ALA A 281 -6.31 19.66 -23.24
CA ALA A 281 -6.29 20.78 -22.30
C ALA A 281 -7.21 21.95 -22.67
N ALA A 282 -7.58 22.09 -23.96
CA ALA A 282 -8.52 23.12 -24.41
C ALA A 282 -9.99 22.83 -24.03
N SER A 283 -10.30 21.60 -23.63
CA SER A 283 -11.66 21.13 -23.32
C SER A 283 -11.79 20.50 -21.94
N ASP A 284 -10.70 20.35 -21.17
CA ASP A 284 -10.82 19.93 -19.80
C ASP A 284 -11.27 21.12 -18.92
N PRO A 285 -12.00 20.86 -17.82
CA PRO A 285 -12.52 21.93 -16.96
C PRO A 285 -11.49 22.42 -15.93
N TYR A 286 -10.25 21.98 -16.01
CA TYR A 286 -9.23 22.19 -14.99
C TYR A 286 -8.22 23.27 -15.41
N SER A 287 -7.88 24.13 -14.46
CA SER A 287 -6.83 25.12 -14.63
C SER A 287 -5.47 24.47 -14.91
N PRO A 288 -4.55 25.15 -15.63
CA PRO A 288 -3.19 24.67 -15.82
C PRO A 288 -2.51 24.29 -14.49
N GLY A 289 -1.63 23.29 -14.52
CA GLY A 289 -1.05 22.66 -13.33
C GLY A 289 -0.50 23.61 -12.27
N ALA A 290 0.15 24.71 -12.66
CA ALA A 290 0.68 25.69 -11.68
C ALA A 290 -0.44 26.38 -10.86
N THR A 291 -1.59 26.68 -11.47
CA THR A 291 -2.76 27.27 -10.80
C THR A 291 -3.58 26.19 -10.11
N GLY A 292 -3.81 25.08 -10.81
CA GLY A 292 -4.62 23.97 -10.33
C GLY A 292 -4.05 23.33 -9.06
N ALA A 293 -2.78 22.95 -9.09
CA ALA A 293 -2.07 22.39 -7.94
C ALA A 293 -1.84 23.42 -6.81
N GLY A 294 -1.99 24.71 -7.10
CA GLY A 294 -2.05 25.79 -6.12
C GLY A 294 -3.38 25.88 -5.36
N GLY A 295 -4.34 24.99 -5.64
CA GLY A 295 -5.62 24.85 -4.94
C GLY A 295 -6.87 25.09 -5.79
N ALA A 296 -6.75 25.56 -7.04
CA ALA A 296 -7.93 25.77 -7.89
C ALA A 296 -8.66 24.46 -8.20
N TRP A 297 -7.94 23.37 -8.36
CA TRP A 297 -8.51 22.06 -8.68
C TRP A 297 -9.49 21.53 -7.64
N ASN A 298 -9.40 21.92 -6.37
CA ASN A 298 -10.38 21.50 -5.35
C ASN A 298 -11.82 21.90 -5.74
N ALA A 299 -12.04 23.18 -6.07
CA ALA A 299 -13.35 23.69 -6.44
C ALA A 299 -13.75 23.23 -7.85
N GLU A 300 -12.81 23.18 -8.79
CA GLU A 300 -13.03 22.74 -10.16
C GLU A 300 -13.45 21.27 -10.22
N LEU A 301 -12.78 20.38 -9.47
CA LEU A 301 -13.15 18.98 -9.40
C LEU A 301 -14.54 18.79 -8.74
N GLN A 302 -14.78 19.44 -7.59
CA GLN A 302 -16.08 19.36 -6.94
C GLN A 302 -17.22 19.78 -7.87
N SER A 303 -17.04 20.89 -8.59
CA SER A 303 -18.03 21.38 -9.58
C SER A 303 -18.23 20.40 -10.73
N THR A 304 -17.12 19.85 -11.26
CA THR A 304 -17.17 18.86 -12.34
C THR A 304 -17.89 17.59 -11.93
N LEU A 305 -17.56 17.02 -10.78
CA LEU A 305 -18.22 15.81 -10.29
C LEU A 305 -19.69 16.05 -9.96
N THR A 306 -20.03 17.20 -9.39
CA THR A 306 -21.43 17.57 -9.14
C THR A 306 -22.24 17.63 -10.41
N SER A 307 -21.69 18.28 -11.48
CA SER A 307 -22.42 18.49 -12.73
C SER A 307 -22.46 17.26 -13.65
N VAL A 308 -21.36 16.48 -13.71
CA VAL A 308 -21.22 15.38 -14.67
C VAL A 308 -21.62 14.03 -14.07
N ILE A 309 -21.23 13.78 -12.83
CA ILE A 309 -21.48 12.50 -12.14
C ILE A 309 -22.75 12.60 -11.27
N GLY A 310 -22.93 13.71 -10.56
CA GLY A 310 -23.97 13.90 -9.56
C GLY A 310 -23.60 13.38 -8.18
N GLU A 311 -23.87 14.16 -7.14
CA GLU A 311 -23.46 13.91 -5.74
C GLU A 311 -23.91 12.55 -5.17
N ALA A 312 -25.04 12.00 -5.62
CA ALA A 312 -25.55 10.73 -5.14
C ALA A 312 -24.79 9.50 -5.69
N ASN A 313 -23.98 9.68 -6.70
CA ASN A 313 -23.39 8.58 -7.47
C ASN A 313 -21.95 8.24 -7.04
N TYR A 314 -21.35 8.96 -6.08
CA TYR A 314 -20.04 8.68 -5.55
C TYR A 314 -19.95 9.02 -4.05
N ASP A 315 -18.94 8.47 -3.38
CA ASP A 315 -18.69 8.63 -1.95
C ASP A 315 -17.43 9.44 -1.69
N ILE A 316 -16.48 9.39 -2.61
CA ILE A 316 -15.21 10.14 -2.62
C ILE A 316 -14.86 10.50 -4.07
N GLY A 317 -14.39 11.72 -4.31
CA GLY A 317 -13.88 12.16 -5.60
C GLY A 317 -12.42 12.56 -5.49
N HIS A 318 -11.62 12.23 -6.52
CA HIS A 318 -10.21 12.57 -6.58
C HIS A 318 -9.77 12.89 -8.00
N LEU A 319 -8.84 13.84 -8.16
CA LEU A 319 -8.26 14.24 -9.45
C LEU A 319 -6.79 13.83 -9.53
N PHE A 320 -6.40 13.18 -10.61
CA PHE A 320 -4.98 12.99 -10.94
C PHE A 320 -4.51 14.03 -11.93
N GLY A 321 -3.51 14.82 -11.49
CA GLY A 321 -2.75 15.72 -12.35
C GLY A 321 -1.44 15.09 -12.83
N ALA A 322 -0.72 15.78 -13.71
CA ALA A 322 0.58 15.37 -14.21
C ALA A 322 1.68 16.41 -14.00
N SER A 323 1.34 17.59 -13.48
CA SER A 323 2.30 18.68 -13.26
C SER A 323 1.81 19.61 -12.14
N GLY A 324 2.68 20.51 -11.67
CA GLY A 324 2.34 21.48 -10.64
C GLY A 324 2.86 21.15 -9.26
N GLY A 325 3.07 19.87 -8.95
CA GLY A 325 3.80 19.43 -7.76
C GLY A 325 3.10 19.64 -6.43
N GLY A 326 1.84 19.22 -6.32
CA GLY A 326 1.11 19.35 -5.07
C GLY A 326 -0.01 18.36 -4.90
N GLY A 327 -0.51 18.30 -3.67
CA GLY A 327 -1.72 17.59 -3.30
C GLY A 327 -2.55 18.43 -2.36
N ASN A 328 -3.84 18.17 -2.37
CA ASN A 328 -4.78 18.76 -1.43
C ASN A 328 -6.04 17.89 -1.37
N ALA A 329 -6.39 17.43 -0.20
CA ALA A 329 -7.61 16.66 0.01
C ALA A 329 -8.90 17.50 -0.11
N GLY A 330 -8.78 18.81 -0.16
CA GLY A 330 -9.92 19.75 -0.13
C GLY A 330 -10.56 19.86 1.24
N CYS A 331 -10.63 18.76 1.98
CA CYS A 331 -11.13 18.68 3.35
C CYS A 331 -10.66 17.41 4.04
N ILE A 332 -10.50 17.45 5.36
CA ILE A 332 -10.16 16.28 6.16
C ILE A 332 -11.45 15.58 6.61
N GLY A 333 -11.56 14.27 6.31
CA GLY A 333 -12.66 13.42 6.76
C GLY A 333 -13.98 13.64 6.04
N CYS A 334 -13.98 14.27 4.88
CA CYS A 334 -15.20 14.60 4.13
C CYS A 334 -15.76 13.49 3.23
N VAL A 335 -15.15 12.32 3.19
CA VAL A 335 -15.75 11.17 2.51
C VAL A 335 -17.21 11.01 2.92
N CYS A 336 -18.12 10.77 1.97
CA CYS A 336 -19.60 10.75 2.11
C CYS A 336 -20.28 12.12 2.37
N ASP A 337 -19.55 13.14 2.75
CA ASP A 337 -20.10 14.44 3.15
C ASP A 337 -20.01 15.48 2.02
N SER A 338 -20.46 16.69 2.30
CA SER A 338 -20.25 17.84 1.41
C SER A 338 -18.73 18.11 1.23
N GLY A 339 -18.31 18.38 0.00
CA GLY A 339 -16.89 18.56 -0.32
C GLY A 339 -16.11 17.28 -0.63
N LYS A 340 -16.75 16.11 -0.59
CA LYS A 340 -16.13 14.79 -0.86
C LYS A 340 -15.50 14.66 -2.25
N GLY A 341 -15.83 15.54 -3.19
CA GLY A 341 -15.34 15.56 -4.56
C GLY A 341 -14.25 16.59 -4.79
N SER A 342 -13.43 16.95 -3.79
CA SER A 342 -12.48 18.06 -3.91
C SER A 342 -10.99 17.68 -3.78
N GLY A 343 -10.65 16.39 -3.60
CA GLY A 343 -9.25 15.97 -3.46
C GLY A 343 -8.51 15.89 -4.79
N PHE A 344 -7.21 16.24 -4.78
CA PHE A 344 -6.34 16.03 -5.95
C PHE A 344 -4.92 15.65 -5.55
N THR A 345 -4.22 14.98 -6.48
CA THR A 345 -2.80 14.65 -6.39
C THR A 345 -2.10 14.88 -7.72
N SER A 346 -0.95 15.58 -7.73
CA SER A 346 -0.19 15.85 -8.94
C SER A 346 1.31 15.88 -8.68
N PRO A 347 2.15 15.22 -9.50
CA PRO A 347 3.60 15.28 -9.37
C PRO A 347 4.16 16.58 -9.96
N ALA A 348 5.33 17.02 -9.45
CA ALA A 348 6.03 18.20 -10.01
C ALA A 348 6.76 17.90 -11.31
N ASN A 349 7.18 16.66 -11.51
CA ASN A 349 8.10 16.24 -12.56
C ASN A 349 7.42 15.66 -13.82
N GLY A 350 6.09 15.75 -13.91
CA GLY A 350 5.33 15.25 -15.05
C GLY A 350 5.21 13.72 -15.12
N ILE A 351 5.47 13.00 -14.03
CA ILE A 351 5.46 11.53 -13.98
C ILE A 351 4.46 11.05 -12.93
N PRO A 352 3.16 10.91 -13.28
CA PRO A 352 2.09 10.50 -12.36
C PRO A 352 2.01 8.97 -12.27
N SER A 353 3.09 8.31 -11.86
CA SER A 353 3.16 6.85 -11.75
C SER A 353 4.31 6.39 -10.87
N GLY A 354 4.22 5.15 -10.41
CA GLY A 354 5.22 4.47 -9.59
C GLY A 354 4.96 4.65 -8.09
N ASP A 355 5.74 3.93 -7.29
CA ASP A 355 5.60 3.84 -5.84
C ASP A 355 5.49 5.21 -5.14
N THR A 356 6.33 6.17 -5.50
CA THR A 356 6.30 7.53 -4.93
C THR A 356 5.00 8.26 -5.22
N PHE A 357 4.47 8.18 -6.46
CA PHE A 357 3.19 8.79 -6.79
C PHE A 357 2.03 8.08 -6.07
N ASP A 358 2.03 6.76 -6.08
CA ASP A 358 0.93 5.96 -5.57
C ASP A 358 0.85 6.02 -4.03
N ILE A 359 1.99 5.94 -3.33
CA ILE A 359 2.03 5.81 -1.87
C ILE A 359 2.33 7.15 -1.18
N ASP A 360 3.46 7.81 -1.55
CA ASP A 360 3.83 9.06 -0.86
C ASP A 360 2.86 10.21 -1.13
N TYR A 361 2.13 10.17 -2.27
CA TYR A 361 1.25 11.27 -2.67
C TYR A 361 -0.23 10.88 -2.68
N VAL A 362 -0.66 9.89 -3.49
CA VAL A 362 -2.09 9.54 -3.62
C VAL A 362 -2.63 8.95 -2.32
N ALA A 363 -1.95 7.99 -1.71
CA ALA A 363 -2.39 7.42 -0.44
C ALA A 363 -2.40 8.46 0.68
N HIS A 364 -1.46 9.42 0.69
CA HIS A 364 -1.40 10.53 1.62
C HIS A 364 -2.64 11.44 1.50
N GLU A 365 -2.93 11.97 0.31
CA GLU A 365 -4.07 12.88 0.11
C GLU A 365 -5.42 12.18 0.33
N MET A 366 -5.57 10.94 -0.11
CA MET A 366 -6.75 10.14 0.21
C MET A 366 -6.84 9.85 1.71
N GLY A 367 -5.72 9.66 2.41
CA GLY A 367 -5.67 9.55 3.87
C GLY A 367 -6.32 10.75 4.56
N HIS A 368 -6.06 11.97 4.09
CA HIS A 368 -6.74 13.17 4.57
C HIS A 368 -8.25 13.14 4.28
N GLN A 369 -8.66 12.76 3.07
CA GLN A 369 -10.09 12.66 2.72
C GLN A 369 -10.83 11.68 3.64
N PHE A 370 -10.16 10.64 4.13
CA PHE A 370 -10.70 9.68 5.10
C PHE A 370 -10.58 10.13 6.57
N GLY A 371 -9.83 11.18 6.90
CA GLY A 371 -9.82 11.78 8.23
C GLY A 371 -8.47 11.89 8.92
N ALA A 372 -7.39 11.43 8.31
CA ALA A 372 -6.06 11.53 8.88
C ALA A 372 -5.50 12.96 8.78
N ASN A 373 -4.83 13.42 9.84
CA ASN A 373 -4.01 14.62 9.86
C ASN A 373 -2.52 14.24 9.72
N HIS A 374 -1.66 15.22 9.48
CA HIS A 374 -0.22 15.02 9.46
C HIS A 374 0.31 14.54 10.82
N THR A 375 1.21 13.54 10.78
CA THR A 375 1.81 12.94 11.99
C THR A 375 3.20 13.47 12.33
N PHE A 376 3.86 14.14 11.40
CA PHE A 376 5.22 14.66 11.56
C PHE A 376 5.27 15.89 12.50
N SER A 377 6.43 16.11 13.15
CA SER A 377 6.63 17.25 14.06
C SER A 377 7.50 18.37 13.47
N HIS A 378 8.00 18.23 12.23
CA HIS A 378 8.79 19.28 11.59
C HIS A 378 8.06 20.64 11.51
N SER A 379 6.78 20.62 11.20
CA SER A 379 5.86 21.71 11.44
C SER A 379 4.70 21.21 12.30
N ASN A 380 4.19 22.05 13.20
CA ASN A 380 3.08 21.67 14.08
C ASN A 380 1.86 22.47 13.69
N GLU A 381 0.87 21.82 13.13
CA GLU A 381 -0.36 22.40 12.63
C GLU A 381 -1.49 22.40 13.65
N GLY A 382 -1.20 21.93 14.88
CA GLY A 382 -2.13 21.99 16.01
C GLY A 382 -3.19 20.90 16.01
N SER A 383 -3.03 19.87 15.18
CA SER A 383 -3.97 18.73 15.08
C SER A 383 -3.98 17.84 16.33
N GLY A 384 -2.90 17.85 17.11
CA GLY A 384 -2.75 16.99 18.29
C GLY A 384 -2.19 15.61 18.00
N VAL A 385 -1.79 15.31 16.75
CA VAL A 385 -1.25 14.02 16.33
C VAL A 385 0.14 14.12 15.71
N ASN A 386 0.90 15.17 15.99
CA ASN A 386 2.29 15.32 15.54
C ASN A 386 3.21 14.40 16.38
N MET A 387 3.12 13.11 16.17
CA MET A 387 3.68 12.03 17.00
C MET A 387 4.96 11.41 16.44
N GLU A 388 5.41 11.88 15.27
CA GLU A 388 6.65 11.40 14.65
C GLU A 388 7.74 12.48 14.70
N PRO A 389 9.01 12.13 15.02
CA PRO A 389 10.11 13.08 15.01
C PRO A 389 10.44 13.56 13.59
N GLY A 390 10.83 14.84 13.46
CA GLY A 390 11.25 15.42 12.18
C GLY A 390 10.17 15.35 11.11
N SER A 391 10.52 14.82 9.94
CA SER A 391 9.61 14.60 8.81
C SER A 391 8.58 13.50 9.06
N GLY A 392 8.73 12.71 10.12
CA GLY A 392 8.03 11.43 10.18
C GLY A 392 8.55 10.43 9.14
N SER A 393 7.99 9.23 9.16
CA SER A 393 8.32 8.16 8.21
C SER A 393 7.10 7.42 7.68
N THR A 394 5.93 7.57 8.29
CA THR A 394 4.68 6.94 7.83
C THR A 394 4.01 7.75 6.72
N ILE A 395 2.94 7.23 6.12
CA ILE A 395 2.27 7.85 4.96
C ILE A 395 1.85 9.30 5.24
N MET A 396 1.34 9.61 6.44
CA MET A 396 0.95 10.98 6.80
C MET A 396 2.13 11.84 7.27
N GLY A 397 3.36 11.33 7.16
CA GLY A 397 4.60 12.08 7.29
C GLY A 397 5.01 12.78 5.99
N TYR A 398 6.17 13.48 6.06
CA TYR A 398 6.77 14.21 4.94
C TYR A 398 8.20 13.71 4.63
N ALA A 399 8.42 12.40 4.71
CA ALA A 399 9.73 11.82 4.47
C ALA A 399 10.29 12.21 3.09
N GLY A 400 11.52 12.73 3.06
CA GLY A 400 12.24 13.10 1.84
C GLY A 400 11.91 14.47 1.25
N ILE A 401 11.03 15.26 1.87
CA ILE A 401 10.62 16.59 1.37
C ILE A 401 10.78 17.73 2.38
N THR A 402 11.41 17.47 3.53
CA THR A 402 11.68 18.49 4.55
C THR A 402 13.18 18.79 4.67
N SER A 403 13.53 19.66 5.59
CA SER A 403 14.93 19.91 6.01
C SER A 403 15.30 19.14 7.29
N ARG A 404 14.50 18.19 7.70
CA ARG A 404 14.67 17.35 8.91
C ARG A 404 14.20 15.93 8.64
N ASP A 405 14.69 15.36 7.55
CA ASP A 405 14.23 14.05 7.10
C ASP A 405 14.75 12.91 7.95
N VAL A 406 13.83 12.08 8.36
CA VAL A 406 14.06 10.79 9.02
C VAL A 406 14.62 9.79 8.00
N GLN A 407 14.05 9.78 6.81
CA GLN A 407 14.41 8.95 5.66
C GLN A 407 13.96 9.60 4.34
N SER A 408 14.27 8.99 3.21
CA SER A 408 14.06 9.60 1.89
C SER A 408 12.68 9.38 1.27
N ASN A 409 11.89 8.45 1.76
CA ASN A 409 10.52 8.12 1.30
C ASN A 409 9.68 7.66 2.47
N SER A 410 8.36 7.67 2.33
CA SER A 410 7.45 7.13 3.33
C SER A 410 7.57 5.60 3.42
N ASP A 411 7.34 5.07 4.61
CA ASP A 411 7.04 3.64 4.82
C ASP A 411 5.58 3.40 4.40
N ASP A 412 5.30 2.24 3.81
CA ASP A 412 4.01 1.96 3.16
C ASP A 412 2.93 1.52 4.17
N TYR A 413 2.74 2.31 5.24
CA TYR A 413 1.70 2.12 6.25
C TYR A 413 1.35 3.44 6.96
N PHE A 414 0.19 3.45 7.61
CA PHE A 414 -0.27 4.57 8.40
C PHE A 414 0.11 4.41 9.87
N HIS A 415 0.53 5.51 10.51
CA HIS A 415 0.75 5.56 11.95
C HIS A 415 -0.53 5.26 12.73
N TYR A 416 -0.42 4.69 13.93
CA TYR A 416 -1.56 4.46 14.83
C TYR A 416 -2.49 5.68 14.95
N ALA A 417 -1.93 6.88 15.07
CA ALA A 417 -2.71 8.11 15.16
C ALA A 417 -3.62 8.32 13.93
N SER A 418 -3.12 8.03 12.72
CA SER A 418 -3.89 8.11 11.48
C SER A 418 -4.96 7.03 11.43
N ILE A 419 -4.61 5.79 11.81
CA ILE A 419 -5.59 4.68 11.88
C ILE A 419 -6.73 5.04 12.81
N PHE A 420 -6.42 5.53 14.00
CA PHE A 420 -7.42 5.94 14.98
C PHE A 420 -8.34 7.07 14.48
N GLN A 421 -7.78 8.07 13.78
CA GLN A 421 -8.54 9.19 13.23
C GLN A 421 -9.50 8.73 12.12
N VAL A 422 -9.01 7.90 11.20
CA VAL A 422 -9.81 7.34 10.11
C VAL A 422 -10.93 6.45 10.67
N GLU A 423 -10.63 5.52 11.58
CA GLU A 423 -11.64 4.67 12.22
C GLU A 423 -12.72 5.50 12.93
N THR A 424 -12.30 6.54 13.68
CA THR A 424 -13.23 7.44 14.36
C THR A 424 -14.15 8.18 13.37
N ASN A 425 -13.60 8.62 12.22
CA ASN A 425 -14.40 9.25 11.18
C ASN A 425 -15.39 8.25 10.56
N MET A 426 -14.95 7.01 10.33
CA MET A 426 -15.79 5.96 9.73
C MET A 426 -16.97 5.51 10.61
N GLU A 427 -16.90 5.70 11.94
CA GLU A 427 -18.03 5.39 12.84
C GLU A 427 -19.31 6.11 12.45
N SER A 428 -19.21 7.33 11.93
CA SER A 428 -20.34 8.18 11.54
C SER A 428 -20.78 8.00 10.08
N LYS A 429 -20.02 7.28 9.25
CA LYS A 429 -20.28 7.18 7.80
C LYS A 429 -21.23 6.03 7.47
N THR A 430 -22.28 6.33 6.72
CA THR A 430 -23.31 5.37 6.31
C THR A 430 -23.30 5.06 4.82
N CYS A 431 -22.45 5.74 4.04
CA CYS A 431 -22.42 5.60 2.59
C CYS A 431 -21.69 4.33 2.10
N PRO A 432 -20.66 3.75 2.78
CA PRO A 432 -19.97 2.59 2.24
C PRO A 432 -20.84 1.34 2.25
N THR A 433 -20.62 0.50 1.25
CA THR A 433 -21.10 -0.89 1.29
C THR A 433 -20.26 -1.66 2.31
N ARG A 434 -20.92 -2.31 3.26
CA ARG A 434 -20.31 -3.13 4.30
C ARG A 434 -20.39 -4.59 3.92
N THR A 435 -19.25 -5.26 3.84
CA THR A 435 -19.16 -6.68 3.49
C THR A 435 -18.41 -7.42 4.58
N SER A 436 -19.04 -8.43 5.20
CA SER A 436 -18.38 -9.25 6.21
C SER A 436 -17.19 -9.99 5.60
N ILE A 437 -16.04 -9.92 6.26
CA ILE A 437 -14.83 -10.64 5.90
C ILE A 437 -14.73 -11.96 6.68
N ALA A 438 -13.86 -12.86 6.20
CA ALA A 438 -13.74 -14.21 6.81
C ALA A 438 -13.12 -14.17 8.22
N ASN A 439 -12.28 -13.19 8.49
CA ASN A 439 -11.74 -12.94 9.83
C ASN A 439 -12.76 -12.07 10.59
N THR A 440 -13.49 -12.69 11.50
CA THR A 440 -14.57 -12.03 12.26
C THR A 440 -14.13 -11.54 13.63
N ASP A 441 -12.91 -11.87 14.04
CA ASP A 441 -12.40 -11.56 15.37
C ASP A 441 -11.21 -10.62 15.24
N ALA A 442 -11.29 -9.45 15.88
CA ALA A 442 -10.15 -8.58 16.03
C ALA A 442 -9.08 -9.24 16.91
N PRO A 443 -7.77 -9.03 16.63
CA PRO A 443 -6.74 -9.54 17.53
C PRO A 443 -6.91 -8.92 18.92
N THR A 444 -6.80 -9.76 19.94
CA THR A 444 -6.69 -9.28 21.32
C THR A 444 -5.24 -8.89 21.59
N VAL A 445 -5.04 -7.72 22.17
CA VAL A 445 -3.71 -7.14 22.40
C VAL A 445 -3.56 -6.72 23.87
N ASN A 446 -2.38 -6.95 24.42
CA ASN A 446 -1.97 -6.43 25.73
C ASN A 446 -0.53 -5.90 25.62
N ALA A 447 -0.37 -4.59 25.75
CA ALA A 447 0.92 -3.90 25.69
C ALA A 447 1.80 -4.13 26.95
N GLY A 448 1.29 -4.79 27.98
CA GLY A 448 2.01 -5.07 29.23
C GLY A 448 1.80 -3.98 30.30
N LEU A 449 2.73 -3.94 31.22
CA LEU A 449 2.65 -3.03 32.39
C LEU A 449 3.39 -1.71 32.14
N ASN A 450 2.98 -0.69 32.87
CA ASN A 450 3.73 0.56 32.95
C ASN A 450 5.01 0.37 33.80
N TYR A 451 6.10 0.98 33.34
CA TYR A 451 7.42 0.87 33.99
C TYR A 451 7.96 2.24 34.37
N THR A 452 8.71 2.29 35.47
CA THR A 452 9.57 3.43 35.81
C THR A 452 11.02 2.95 35.75
N ILE A 453 11.81 3.61 34.93
CA ILE A 453 13.23 3.24 34.70
C ILE A 453 14.13 4.44 34.93
N PRO A 454 15.43 4.25 35.24
CA PRO A 454 16.38 5.36 35.33
C PRO A 454 16.54 6.07 33.98
N LYS A 455 16.91 7.36 34.03
CA LYS A 455 17.25 8.13 32.82
C LYS A 455 18.40 7.45 32.06
N SER A 456 18.44 7.65 30.75
CA SER A 456 19.47 7.13 29.84
C SER A 456 19.61 5.59 29.86
N THR A 457 18.58 4.87 30.29
CA THR A 457 18.56 3.40 30.32
C THR A 457 17.89 2.87 29.08
N PRO A 458 18.57 2.06 28.26
CA PRO A 458 17.90 1.30 27.20
C PRO A 458 16.84 0.35 27.77
N PHE A 459 15.75 0.18 27.03
CA PHE A 459 14.66 -0.70 27.45
C PHE A 459 14.08 -1.50 26.30
N ILE A 460 13.30 -2.52 26.64
CA ILE A 460 12.50 -3.31 25.70
C ILE A 460 11.03 -3.25 26.12
N LEU A 461 10.15 -3.06 25.16
CA LEU A 461 8.72 -3.28 25.33
C LEU A 461 8.34 -4.61 24.67
N THR A 462 7.51 -5.39 25.35
CA THR A 462 7.03 -6.67 24.85
C THR A 462 5.54 -6.76 25.12
N GLY A 463 4.75 -6.82 24.04
CA GLY A 463 3.33 -7.06 24.11
C GLY A 463 2.98 -8.53 24.02
N THR A 464 1.72 -8.84 24.24
CA THR A 464 1.13 -10.14 23.90
C THR A 464 -0.10 -9.91 23.06
N ALA A 465 -0.32 -10.75 22.05
CA ALA A 465 -1.52 -10.69 21.25
C ALA A 465 -1.93 -12.10 20.79
N SER A 466 -3.20 -12.27 20.48
CA SER A 466 -3.73 -13.49 19.88
C SER A 466 -4.82 -13.18 18.87
N ASP A 467 -4.80 -13.90 17.78
CA ASP A 467 -5.83 -13.93 16.75
C ASP A 467 -6.11 -15.39 16.38
N PRO A 468 -7.35 -15.87 16.48
CA PRO A 468 -7.68 -17.27 16.16
C PRO A 468 -7.59 -17.57 14.66
N ASN A 469 -7.58 -16.57 13.80
CA ASN A 469 -7.73 -16.70 12.37
C ASN A 469 -6.49 -16.35 11.56
N GLY A 470 -5.45 -15.77 12.16
CA GLY A 470 -4.32 -15.25 11.42
C GLY A 470 -2.97 -15.31 12.11
N VAL A 471 -1.94 -14.93 11.36
CA VAL A 471 -0.59 -14.68 11.86
C VAL A 471 -0.46 -13.19 12.12
N LEU A 472 0.07 -12.83 13.30
CA LEU A 472 0.18 -11.46 13.75
C LEU A 472 1.53 -10.84 13.37
N THR A 473 1.48 -9.56 13.10
CA THR A 473 2.64 -8.66 13.04
C THR A 473 2.49 -7.55 14.08
N TYR A 474 3.59 -6.94 14.47
CA TYR A 474 3.64 -6.00 15.59
C TYR A 474 4.35 -4.71 15.18
N CYS A 475 3.75 -3.58 15.51
CA CYS A 475 4.35 -2.27 15.38
C CYS A 475 4.21 -1.50 16.70
N TRP A 476 5.34 -1.13 17.31
CA TRP A 476 5.37 -0.28 18.50
C TRP A 476 5.61 1.16 18.08
N GLU A 477 4.69 2.05 18.41
CA GLU A 477 4.73 3.46 18.05
C GLU A 477 4.57 4.36 19.28
N GLN A 478 5.31 5.46 19.28
CA GLN A 478 5.16 6.49 20.32
C GLN A 478 3.96 7.39 19.99
N ILE A 479 3.12 7.68 20.98
CA ILE A 479 1.92 8.52 20.85
C ILE A 479 2.02 9.86 21.62
N ASP A 480 3.23 10.35 21.88
CA ASP A 480 3.46 11.64 22.51
C ASP A 480 3.44 12.76 21.46
N ASN A 481 2.43 13.63 21.52
CA ASN A 481 2.29 14.75 20.61
C ASN A 481 3.35 15.83 20.83
N ALA A 482 3.88 16.39 19.76
CA ALA A 482 4.82 17.52 19.79
C ALA A 482 4.13 18.82 20.26
N GLY A 483 4.76 19.52 21.17
CA GLY A 483 4.34 20.88 21.53
C GLY A 483 4.70 21.91 20.45
N ALA A 484 4.06 23.08 20.46
CA ALA A 484 4.22 24.14 19.45
C ALA A 484 5.67 24.64 19.26
N THR A 485 6.55 24.45 20.24
CA THR A 485 7.98 24.82 20.15
C THR A 485 8.87 23.69 19.64
N GLN A 486 8.34 22.49 19.45
CA GLN A 486 9.07 21.30 19.04
C GLN A 486 9.03 21.11 17.51
N ILE A 487 9.26 22.17 16.77
CA ILE A 487 9.27 22.26 15.31
C ILE A 487 10.68 22.51 14.78
N ASN A 488 10.88 22.41 13.48
CA ASN A 488 12.15 22.62 12.79
C ASN A 488 13.29 21.80 13.44
N ALA A 489 14.36 22.44 13.89
CA ALA A 489 15.48 21.77 14.54
C ALA A 489 15.10 21.05 15.85
N ASN A 490 14.08 21.57 16.57
CA ASN A 490 13.60 20.98 17.81
C ASN A 490 12.66 19.79 17.61
N SER A 491 12.30 19.48 16.36
CA SER A 491 11.49 18.29 16.03
C SER A 491 12.29 16.99 16.11
N ALA A 492 13.61 17.06 15.93
CA ALA A 492 14.50 15.90 16.02
C ALA A 492 14.40 15.18 17.38
N ALA A 493 14.62 13.87 17.39
CA ALA A 493 14.82 13.13 18.63
C ALA A 493 16.07 13.63 19.36
N ASN A 494 15.94 13.89 20.68
CA ASN A 494 17.02 14.48 21.46
C ASN A 494 16.99 13.96 22.90
N VAL A 495 18.17 13.69 23.47
CA VAL A 495 18.33 13.18 24.84
C VAL A 495 17.81 14.12 25.91
N THR A 496 17.78 15.43 25.66
CA THR A 496 17.29 16.46 26.63
C THR A 496 15.81 16.81 26.40
N LYS A 497 15.13 16.18 25.45
CA LYS A 497 13.73 16.44 25.12
C LYS A 497 12.81 15.89 26.24
N ALA A 498 12.09 16.77 26.92
CA ALA A 498 11.27 16.41 28.09
C ALA A 498 9.84 15.97 27.72
N SER A 499 9.38 16.20 26.47
CA SER A 499 8.05 15.84 25.98
C SER A 499 8.09 15.67 24.46
N GLY A 500 6.97 15.24 23.87
CA GLY A 500 6.82 15.06 22.42
C GLY A 500 7.59 13.85 21.86
N PRO A 501 7.56 13.64 20.54
CA PRO A 501 8.10 12.44 19.92
C PRO A 501 9.63 12.38 20.02
N ASN A 502 10.14 11.21 20.38
CA ASN A 502 11.56 10.90 20.50
C ASN A 502 11.91 9.54 19.87
N TRP A 503 10.93 8.84 19.33
CA TRP A 503 11.04 7.48 18.78
C TRP A 503 10.25 7.39 17.49
N ARG A 504 10.96 7.14 16.37
CA ARG A 504 10.32 6.93 15.07
C ARG A 504 9.50 5.64 15.03
N SER A 505 8.54 5.56 14.11
CA SER A 505 7.93 4.31 13.71
C SER A 505 8.88 3.47 12.83
N TYR A 506 8.70 2.16 12.80
CA TYR A 506 9.40 1.20 11.94
C TYR A 506 8.40 0.21 11.35
N ASP A 507 8.76 -0.40 10.20
CA ASP A 507 7.96 -1.45 9.58
C ASP A 507 7.53 -2.53 10.60
N PRO A 508 6.32 -3.09 10.45
CA PRO A 508 5.84 -4.17 11.29
C PRO A 508 6.78 -5.38 11.27
N VAL A 509 6.94 -6.02 12.42
CA VAL A 509 7.80 -7.18 12.62
C VAL A 509 7.00 -8.39 13.12
N SER A 510 7.56 -9.60 12.94
CA SER A 510 6.94 -10.87 13.38
C SER A 510 7.04 -11.11 14.90
N VAL A 511 7.87 -10.33 15.61
CA VAL A 511 8.08 -10.48 17.06
C VAL A 511 7.38 -9.37 17.85
N PRO A 512 6.79 -9.66 19.02
CA PRO A 512 6.01 -8.70 19.80
C PRO A 512 6.86 -7.69 20.57
N SER A 513 8.17 -7.70 20.38
CA SER A 513 9.11 -6.88 21.18
C SER A 513 9.83 -5.85 20.34
N ARG A 514 10.05 -4.65 20.90
CA ARG A 514 10.90 -3.61 20.33
C ARG A 514 11.91 -3.11 21.36
N TYR A 515 13.17 -2.95 20.90
CA TYR A 515 14.25 -2.30 21.66
C TYR A 515 14.22 -0.78 21.46
N PHE A 516 14.48 -0.04 22.54
CA PHE A 516 14.54 1.42 22.57
C PHE A 516 15.88 1.88 23.19
N PRO A 517 16.81 2.46 22.38
CA PRO A 517 16.77 2.55 20.91
C PRO A 517 16.93 1.17 20.25
N ARG A 518 16.90 1.14 18.92
CA ARG A 518 17.12 -0.10 18.18
C ARG A 518 18.41 -0.80 18.63
N ILE A 519 18.41 -2.13 18.57
CA ILE A 519 19.47 -2.98 19.15
C ILE A 519 20.88 -2.61 18.66
N GLN A 520 21.05 -2.17 17.41
CA GLN A 520 22.33 -1.75 16.85
C GLN A 520 22.92 -0.54 17.59
N SER A 521 22.06 0.44 17.96
CA SER A 521 22.49 1.60 18.76
C SER A 521 22.90 1.20 20.18
N ILE A 522 22.18 0.26 20.79
CA ILE A 522 22.52 -0.29 22.11
C ILE A 522 23.88 -1.00 22.07
N ILE A 523 24.12 -1.86 21.08
CA ILE A 523 25.40 -2.54 20.89
C ILE A 523 26.56 -1.56 20.67
N ALA A 524 26.30 -0.46 19.94
CA ALA A 524 27.24 0.63 19.72
C ALA A 524 27.43 1.56 20.94
N ASN A 525 26.75 1.29 22.06
CA ASN A 525 26.70 2.15 23.25
C ASN A 525 26.28 3.60 22.93
N SER A 526 25.35 3.76 21.97
CA SER A 526 24.82 5.05 21.55
C SER A 526 23.49 5.32 22.24
N ALA A 527 23.34 6.52 22.79
CA ALA A 527 22.05 6.99 23.33
C ALA A 527 21.06 7.42 22.24
N THR A 528 21.48 7.47 20.98
CA THR A 528 20.69 7.92 19.84
C THR A 528 20.82 6.99 18.66
N THR A 529 19.79 7.01 17.80
CA THR A 529 19.82 6.42 16.45
C THR A 529 19.78 7.55 15.42
N ALA A 530 20.72 7.57 14.49
CA ALA A 530 20.74 8.52 13.40
C ALA A 530 19.75 8.11 12.30
N GLY A 531 19.02 9.09 11.76
CA GLY A 531 18.27 8.99 10.50
C GLY A 531 19.05 9.62 9.34
N LEU A 532 18.32 10.07 8.32
CA LEU A 532 18.96 10.69 7.14
C LEU A 532 19.61 12.04 7.49
N GLU A 533 18.91 12.93 8.20
CA GLU A 533 19.37 14.28 8.53
C GLU A 533 19.35 14.58 10.02
N ILE A 534 18.59 13.83 10.81
CA ILE A 534 18.38 14.05 12.24
C ILE A 534 18.52 12.74 13.00
N ASN A 535 18.66 12.85 14.33
CA ASN A 535 18.42 11.70 15.20
C ASN A 535 16.92 11.37 15.19
N VAL A 536 16.62 10.09 15.08
CA VAL A 536 15.26 9.56 14.97
C VAL A 536 14.80 8.80 16.21
N GLU A 537 15.75 8.44 17.08
CA GLU A 537 15.52 7.89 18.41
C GLU A 537 16.51 8.50 19.41
N ALA A 538 16.07 8.71 20.66
CA ALA A 538 16.96 9.22 21.70
C ALA A 538 16.51 8.78 23.11
N LEU A 539 17.44 8.20 23.88
CA LEU A 539 17.28 7.92 25.31
C LEU A 539 17.24 9.22 26.10
N SER A 540 16.20 9.40 26.90
CA SER A 540 16.01 10.63 27.66
C SER A 540 16.99 10.72 28.83
N SER A 541 17.82 11.78 28.87
CA SER A 541 18.68 12.15 29.99
C SER A 541 17.95 13.01 31.02
N VAL A 542 16.70 13.37 30.75
CA VAL A 542 15.81 14.14 31.63
C VAL A 542 14.60 13.30 32.05
N ALA A 543 13.93 13.70 33.10
CA ALA A 543 12.70 13.04 33.53
C ALA A 543 11.59 13.34 32.52
N ARG A 544 10.88 12.30 32.05
CA ARG A 544 9.70 12.42 31.18
C ARG A 544 8.84 11.17 31.27
N THR A 545 7.60 11.28 30.85
CA THR A 545 6.75 10.12 30.48
C THR A 545 6.87 9.83 28.99
N LEU A 546 6.83 8.57 28.63
CA LEU A 546 6.75 8.06 27.26
C LEU A 546 5.48 7.22 27.15
N ASN A 547 4.69 7.46 26.11
CA ASN A 547 3.47 6.72 25.81
C ASN A 547 3.64 5.96 24.48
N PHE A 548 3.31 4.67 24.49
CA PHE A 548 3.42 3.78 23.34
C PHE A 548 2.13 2.98 23.14
#